data_1fd802490024ffcadb862c8f848a7f84
#
_entry.id   1fd802490024ffcadb862c8f848a7f84
#
_cell.length_a   1.000
_cell.length_b   1.000
_cell.length_c   1.000
_cell.angle_alpha   90.00
_cell.angle_beta   90.00
_cell.angle_gamma   90.00
#
_symmetry.space_group_name_H-M   'P 1'
#
loop_
_entity.id
_entity.type
_entity.pdbx_description
1 polymer ?
#
loop_
_entity_poly.entity_id
_entity_poly.type
_entity_poly.pdbx_seq_one_letter_code
_entity_poly.pdbx_strand_id
1 'polypeptide(L)'
;ALLNSEGVVLEKRAFPQGILQVAHGQFQHVFEQRFGDWISADTLSLISGMAGSRQGWREAPYCPCPSGFQDIAQHLQWIEKDRIGIVPGLSTWNDDTPDVMRGEEIQIFGALASQRIHHAQFVLPGTHSKWAHVIDGKITAFKTFMTGEFYALLSQQSILAKTCLP
;
A
#
# COMPACT_ATOMS: atom_id res chain seq x y z
N ALA A 1 5.83 8.61 -8.17
CA ALA A 1 7.04 9.44 -8.12
C ALA A 1 8.14 8.82 -8.97
N LEU A 2 8.91 9.65 -9.65
CA LEU A 2 10.17 9.29 -10.29
C LEU A 2 11.30 9.56 -9.30
N LEU A 3 12.18 8.59 -9.12
CA LEU A 3 13.33 8.69 -8.22
C LEU A 3 14.63 8.43 -9.01
N ASN A 4 15.73 9.03 -8.55
CA ASN A 4 17.05 8.66 -9.03
C ASN A 4 17.59 7.41 -8.28
N SER A 5 18.79 6.96 -8.65
CA SER A 5 19.44 5.78 -8.02
C SER A 5 19.73 5.95 -6.52
N GLU A 6 19.73 7.19 -6.00
CA GLU A 6 19.93 7.49 -4.58
C GLU A 6 18.61 7.57 -3.81
N GLY A 7 17.46 7.35 -4.47
CA GLY A 7 16.14 7.44 -3.88
C GLY A 7 15.60 8.87 -3.73
N VAL A 8 16.25 9.86 -4.34
CA VAL A 8 15.78 11.25 -4.33
C VAL A 8 14.64 11.38 -5.33
N VAL A 9 13.54 11.99 -4.89
CA VAL A 9 12.38 12.24 -5.74
C VAL A 9 12.68 13.35 -6.73
N LEU A 10 12.66 13.02 -8.01
CA LEU A 10 12.86 13.95 -9.13
C LEU A 10 11.54 14.59 -9.57
N GLU A 11 10.48 13.79 -9.67
CA GLU A 11 9.17 14.25 -10.10
C GLU A 11 8.05 13.49 -9.38
N LYS A 12 6.91 14.15 -9.15
CA LYS A 12 5.68 13.54 -8.64
C LYS A 12 4.52 13.84 -9.58
N ARG A 13 3.68 12.85 -9.85
CA ARG A 13 2.40 13.00 -10.56
C ARG A 13 1.27 12.44 -9.71
N ALA A 14 0.14 13.11 -9.72
CA ALA A 14 -1.09 12.64 -9.10
C ALA A 14 -2.22 12.73 -10.13
N PHE A 15 -3.08 11.73 -10.14
CA PHE A 15 -4.24 11.65 -11.02
C PHE A 15 -5.49 11.36 -10.19
N PRO A 16 -6.65 11.93 -10.53
CA PRO A 16 -7.90 11.68 -9.79
C PRO A 16 -8.49 10.28 -10.07
N GLN A 17 -7.85 9.49 -10.92
CA GLN A 17 -8.32 8.17 -11.33
C GLN A 17 -7.78 7.09 -10.38
N GLY A 18 -8.68 6.52 -9.57
CA GLY A 18 -8.38 5.34 -8.76
C GLY A 18 -8.52 4.03 -9.55
N ILE A 19 -8.11 2.91 -8.96
CA ILE A 19 -8.12 1.59 -9.62
C ILE A 19 -9.51 1.15 -10.09
N LEU A 20 -10.58 1.53 -9.39
CA LEU A 20 -11.96 1.19 -9.74
C LEU A 20 -12.47 1.94 -10.99
N GLN A 21 -11.75 2.97 -11.44
CA GLN A 21 -12.05 3.74 -12.65
C GLN A 21 -11.26 3.26 -13.86
N VAL A 22 -10.37 2.28 -13.68
CA VAL A 22 -9.63 1.66 -14.77
C VAL A 22 -10.38 0.43 -15.24
N ALA A 23 -10.79 0.41 -16.50
CA ALA A 23 -11.48 -0.74 -17.08
C ALA A 23 -10.59 -1.99 -17.05
N HIS A 24 -11.21 -3.15 -16.89
CA HIS A 24 -10.50 -4.42 -16.89
C HIS A 24 -9.62 -4.58 -18.15
N GLY A 25 -8.37 -4.98 -17.97
CA GLY A 25 -7.39 -5.11 -19.06
C GLY A 25 -6.75 -3.82 -19.53
N GLN A 26 -7.12 -2.64 -19.00
CA GLN A 26 -6.58 -1.35 -19.43
C GLN A 26 -5.47 -0.80 -18.51
N PHE A 27 -5.08 -1.53 -17.47
CA PHE A 27 -4.09 -1.06 -16.50
C PHE A 27 -2.74 -0.75 -17.15
N GLN A 28 -2.26 -1.61 -18.05
CA GLN A 28 -1.00 -1.38 -18.75
C GLN A 28 -1.08 -0.12 -19.61
N HIS A 29 -2.13 0.04 -20.39
CA HIS A 29 -2.34 1.22 -21.23
C HIS A 29 -2.37 2.51 -20.38
N VAL A 30 -3.11 2.51 -19.27
CA VAL A 30 -3.15 3.67 -18.36
C VAL A 30 -1.78 3.95 -17.75
N PHE A 31 -1.05 2.93 -17.36
CA PHE A 31 0.31 3.07 -16.83
C PHE A 31 1.26 3.69 -17.86
N GLU A 32 1.28 3.17 -19.08
CA GLU A 32 2.09 3.70 -20.18
C GLU A 32 1.70 5.14 -20.56
N GLN A 33 0.40 5.43 -20.62
CA GLN A 33 -0.10 6.77 -20.92
C GLN A 33 0.33 7.80 -19.86
N ARG A 34 0.39 7.41 -18.58
CA ARG A 34 0.66 8.31 -17.46
C ARG A 34 2.13 8.45 -17.11
N PHE A 35 2.89 7.39 -17.33
CA PHE A 35 4.28 7.27 -16.85
C PHE A 35 5.25 6.79 -17.94
N GLY A 36 4.80 6.54 -19.17
CA GLY A 36 5.63 5.99 -20.22
C GLY A 36 6.86 6.84 -20.54
N ASP A 37 6.76 8.16 -20.40
CA ASP A 37 7.88 9.09 -20.57
C ASP A 37 8.95 9.00 -19.45
N TRP A 38 8.65 8.34 -18.32
CA TRP A 38 9.61 8.05 -17.27
C TRP A 38 10.33 6.70 -17.46
N ILE A 39 9.81 5.86 -18.37
CA ILE A 39 10.24 4.47 -18.49
C ILE A 39 11.30 4.36 -19.59
N SER A 40 12.48 3.91 -19.19
CA SER A 40 13.58 3.51 -20.07
C SER A 40 13.87 2.01 -19.91
N ALA A 41 14.86 1.49 -20.64
CA ALA A 41 15.30 0.10 -20.50
C ALA A 41 15.77 -0.23 -19.09
N ASP A 42 16.34 0.75 -18.37
CA ASP A 42 16.91 0.58 -17.03
C ASP A 42 15.96 1.02 -15.90
N THR A 43 14.73 1.39 -16.23
CA THR A 43 13.77 1.84 -15.23
C THR A 43 13.09 0.65 -14.54
N LEU A 44 13.26 0.54 -13.22
CA LEU A 44 12.46 -0.35 -12.38
C LEU A 44 11.21 0.39 -11.89
N SER A 45 10.03 -0.14 -12.17
CA SER A 45 8.76 0.39 -11.71
C SER A 45 8.19 -0.50 -10.60
N LEU A 46 8.01 0.05 -9.40
CA LEU A 46 7.38 -0.64 -8.28
C LEU A 46 6.02 -0.01 -7.99
N ILE A 47 4.99 -0.84 -7.98
CA ILE A 47 3.59 -0.42 -7.81
C ILE A 47 3.09 -0.99 -6.48
N SER A 48 2.72 -0.12 -5.55
CA SER A 48 2.18 -0.50 -4.25
C SER A 48 0.69 -0.14 -4.13
N GLY A 49 0.01 -0.76 -3.20
CA GLY A 49 -1.40 -0.48 -2.88
C GLY A 49 -2.39 -1.29 -3.71
N MET A 50 -3.56 -0.73 -3.93
CA MET A 50 -4.71 -1.47 -4.46
C MET A 50 -4.56 -1.98 -5.90
N ALA A 51 -3.55 -1.55 -6.65
CA ALA A 51 -3.22 -2.15 -7.94
C ALA A 51 -2.86 -3.64 -7.84
N GLY A 52 -2.42 -4.11 -6.65
CA GLY A 52 -2.16 -5.50 -6.33
C GLY A 52 -3.34 -6.27 -5.75
N SER A 53 -4.53 -5.71 -5.70
CA SER A 53 -5.74 -6.41 -5.28
C SER A 53 -6.37 -7.21 -6.44
N ARG A 54 -7.38 -8.05 -6.13
CA ARG A 54 -8.17 -8.77 -7.15
C ARG A 54 -8.82 -7.85 -8.18
N GLN A 55 -9.13 -6.63 -7.80
CA GLN A 55 -9.74 -5.61 -8.65
C GLN A 55 -8.69 -4.74 -9.35
N GLY A 56 -7.43 -4.94 -9.05
CA GLY A 56 -6.32 -4.17 -9.59
C GLY A 56 -5.73 -4.74 -10.88
N TRP A 57 -4.50 -4.35 -11.18
CA TRP A 57 -3.80 -4.76 -12.40
C TRP A 57 -3.48 -6.27 -12.40
N ARG A 58 -2.91 -6.76 -11.30
CA ARG A 58 -2.62 -8.18 -11.08
C ARG A 58 -2.63 -8.45 -9.57
N GLU A 59 -3.33 -9.49 -9.16
CA GLU A 59 -3.36 -9.86 -7.76
C GLU A 59 -1.95 -10.29 -7.31
N ALA A 60 -1.43 -9.56 -6.31
CA ALA A 60 -0.20 -9.91 -5.62
C ALA A 60 -0.56 -10.59 -4.30
N PRO A 61 0.05 -11.73 -3.98
CA PRO A 61 -0.21 -12.45 -2.74
C PRO A 61 0.20 -11.61 -1.53
N TYR A 62 -0.31 -11.98 -0.35
CA TYR A 62 0.12 -11.39 0.91
C TYR A 62 1.29 -12.17 1.49
N CYS A 63 2.31 -11.47 1.99
CA CYS A 63 3.36 -12.08 2.80
C CYS A 63 2.87 -12.21 4.24
N PRO A 64 2.99 -13.39 4.87
CA PRO A 64 2.60 -13.55 6.27
C PRO A 64 3.57 -12.83 7.20
N CYS A 65 3.04 -12.22 8.26
CA CYS A 65 3.88 -11.71 9.34
C CYS A 65 4.47 -12.86 10.18
N PRO A 66 5.69 -12.68 10.72
CA PRO A 66 6.55 -11.49 10.65
C PRO A 66 7.28 -11.36 9.30
N SER A 67 7.19 -10.18 8.67
CA SER A 67 7.85 -9.89 7.40
C SER A 67 8.61 -8.57 7.44
N GLY A 68 9.80 -8.56 6.84
CA GLY A 68 10.63 -7.39 6.65
C GLY A 68 10.70 -6.98 5.18
N PHE A 69 11.49 -5.93 4.91
CA PHE A 69 11.69 -5.40 3.56
C PHE A 69 12.16 -6.46 2.56
N GLN A 70 13.12 -7.31 2.97
CA GLN A 70 13.66 -8.36 2.10
C GLN A 70 12.61 -9.44 1.78
N ASP A 71 11.78 -9.79 2.75
CA ASP A 71 10.72 -10.79 2.54
C ASP A 71 9.73 -10.28 1.48
N ILE A 72 9.34 -8.99 1.52
CA ILE A 72 8.49 -8.36 0.51
C ILE A 72 9.19 -8.29 -0.84
N ALA A 73 10.45 -7.89 -0.88
CA ALA A 73 11.22 -7.76 -2.13
C ALA A 73 11.33 -9.09 -2.89
N GLN A 74 11.42 -10.21 -2.18
CA GLN A 74 11.48 -11.54 -2.79
C GLN A 74 10.13 -12.03 -3.34
N HIS A 75 9.02 -11.43 -2.90
CA HIS A 75 7.67 -11.81 -3.27
C HIS A 75 6.98 -10.81 -4.22
N LEU A 76 7.75 -9.95 -4.89
CA LEU A 76 7.21 -9.06 -5.91
C LEU A 76 6.45 -9.85 -6.98
N GLN A 77 5.24 -9.42 -7.28
CA GLN A 77 4.46 -9.98 -8.38
C GLN A 77 4.80 -9.23 -9.66
N TRP A 78 5.58 -9.85 -10.52
CA TRP A 78 6.03 -9.23 -11.76
C TRP A 78 4.93 -9.17 -12.82
N ILE A 79 4.66 -7.99 -13.35
CA ILE A 79 3.93 -7.77 -14.62
C ILE A 79 4.88 -8.03 -15.78
N GLU A 80 6.05 -7.40 -15.71
CA GLU A 80 7.19 -7.63 -16.60
C GLU A 80 8.42 -7.86 -15.72
N LYS A 81 9.04 -9.03 -15.88
CA LYS A 81 10.13 -9.47 -15.00
C LYS A 81 11.24 -8.42 -14.96
N ASP A 82 11.69 -8.11 -13.75
CA ASP A 82 12.77 -7.17 -13.43
C ASP A 82 12.54 -5.72 -13.91
N ARG A 83 11.32 -5.38 -14.39
CA ARG A 83 10.97 -4.05 -14.89
C ARG A 83 9.72 -3.46 -14.23
N ILE A 84 8.64 -4.23 -14.14
CA ILE A 84 7.39 -3.75 -13.56
C ILE A 84 6.93 -4.77 -12.51
N GLY A 85 7.05 -4.41 -11.24
CA GLY A 85 6.68 -5.26 -10.12
C GLY A 85 5.58 -4.65 -9.26
N ILE A 86 4.63 -5.47 -8.85
CA ILE A 86 3.62 -5.12 -7.85
C ILE A 86 4.10 -5.61 -6.49
N VAL A 87 4.10 -4.71 -5.53
CA VAL A 87 4.49 -4.98 -4.15
C VAL A 87 3.37 -5.78 -3.47
N PRO A 88 3.66 -6.93 -2.84
CA PRO A 88 2.69 -7.69 -2.09
C PRO A 88 2.28 -6.93 -0.81
N GLY A 89 1.05 -7.17 -0.36
CA GLY A 89 0.63 -6.74 0.96
C GLY A 89 1.14 -7.67 2.06
N LEU A 90 0.72 -7.41 3.29
CA LEU A 90 0.99 -8.28 4.44
C LEU A 90 -0.31 -8.89 4.99
N SER A 91 -0.18 -10.10 5.56
CA SER A 91 -1.23 -10.75 6.32
C SER A 91 -0.75 -11.12 7.73
N THR A 92 -1.67 -11.12 8.67
CA THR A 92 -1.42 -11.57 10.05
C THR A 92 -2.64 -12.30 10.60
N TRP A 93 -2.46 -13.02 11.69
CA TRP A 93 -3.53 -13.66 12.45
C TRP A 93 -3.52 -13.11 13.86
N ASN A 94 -4.66 -12.64 14.32
CA ASN A 94 -4.88 -12.15 15.67
C ASN A 94 -5.94 -13.03 16.32
N ASP A 95 -5.55 -13.93 17.21
CA ASP A 95 -6.46 -14.84 17.90
C ASP A 95 -7.50 -15.48 16.94
N ASP A 96 -7.01 -16.20 15.95
CA ASP A 96 -7.79 -16.84 14.88
C ASP A 96 -8.55 -15.87 13.92
N THR A 97 -8.34 -14.57 14.05
CA THR A 97 -8.90 -13.58 13.14
C THR A 97 -7.84 -13.12 12.13
N PRO A 98 -8.05 -13.36 10.82
CA PRO A 98 -7.13 -12.88 9.79
C PRO A 98 -7.26 -11.38 9.62
N ASP A 99 -6.13 -10.74 9.35
CA ASP A 99 -6.07 -9.32 9.00
C ASP A 99 -5.07 -9.12 7.86
N VAL A 100 -5.30 -8.09 7.04
CA VAL A 100 -4.46 -7.76 5.88
C VAL A 100 -4.22 -6.27 5.77
N MET A 101 -3.05 -5.90 5.22
CA MET A 101 -2.78 -4.54 4.77
C MET A 101 -2.17 -4.55 3.36
N ARG A 102 -2.37 -3.47 2.62
CA ARG A 102 -1.78 -3.31 1.29
C ARG A 102 -1.55 -1.84 0.97
N GLY A 103 -0.27 -1.47 0.92
CA GLY A 103 0.21 -0.10 0.70
C GLY A 103 0.81 0.51 1.96
N GLU A 104 0.25 0.23 3.13
CA GLU A 104 0.73 0.74 4.41
C GLU A 104 2.10 0.15 4.80
N GLU A 105 2.40 -1.09 4.41
CA GLU A 105 3.70 -1.74 4.63
C GLU A 105 4.86 -0.90 4.08
N ILE A 106 4.70 -0.32 2.90
CA ILE A 106 5.73 0.51 2.27
C ILE A 106 5.94 1.81 3.04
N GLN A 107 4.88 2.39 3.59
CA GLN A 107 4.98 3.59 4.44
C GLN A 107 5.77 3.28 5.73
N ILE A 108 5.49 2.13 6.35
CA ILE A 108 6.19 1.68 7.55
C ILE A 108 7.67 1.46 7.25
N PHE A 109 8.01 0.69 6.19
CA PHE A 109 9.42 0.43 5.85
C PHE A 109 10.15 1.71 5.45
N GLY A 110 9.49 2.63 4.74
CA GLY A 110 10.04 3.94 4.45
C GLY A 110 10.37 4.75 5.71
N ALA A 111 9.47 4.74 6.69
CA ALA A 111 9.69 5.41 7.97
C ALA A 111 10.82 4.76 8.77
N LEU A 112 10.87 3.42 8.85
CA LEU A 112 11.95 2.70 9.53
C LEU A 112 13.33 3.05 8.93
N ALA A 113 13.43 3.03 7.59
CA ALA A 113 14.67 3.34 6.89
C ALA A 113 15.09 4.81 7.10
N SER A 114 14.15 5.76 6.95
CA SER A 114 14.45 7.19 7.07
C SER A 114 14.84 7.60 8.49
N GLN A 115 14.23 6.99 9.50
CA GLN A 115 14.49 7.28 10.92
C GLN A 115 15.58 6.38 11.51
N ARG A 116 16.05 5.37 10.77
CA ARG A 116 17.03 4.36 11.24
C ARG A 116 16.60 3.67 12.54
N ILE A 117 15.33 3.34 12.64
CA ILE A 117 14.74 2.63 13.79
C ILE A 117 14.39 1.20 13.40
N HIS A 118 14.48 0.29 14.36
CA HIS A 118 14.22 -1.13 14.16
C HIS A 118 13.07 -1.65 15.03
N HIS A 119 12.65 -0.88 16.02
CA HIS A 119 11.55 -1.20 16.93
C HIS A 119 10.61 -0.01 16.99
N ALA A 120 9.34 -0.23 16.69
CA ALA A 120 8.33 0.83 16.74
C ALA A 120 6.91 0.27 16.79
N GLN A 121 5.99 1.10 17.25
CA GLN A 121 4.57 0.93 17.01
C GLN A 121 4.12 2.04 16.07
N PHE A 122 3.50 1.65 14.97
CA PHE A 122 2.95 2.57 13.98
C PHE A 122 1.44 2.63 14.09
N VAL A 123 0.92 3.85 13.96
CA VAL A 123 -0.51 4.09 13.76
C VAL A 123 -0.67 4.85 12.44
N LEU A 124 -1.34 4.23 11.48
CA LEU A 124 -1.63 4.81 10.17
C LEU A 124 -3.13 5.08 10.08
N PRO A 125 -3.58 6.32 10.37
CA PRO A 125 -4.98 6.69 10.28
C PRO A 125 -5.47 6.62 8.84
N GLY A 126 -6.74 6.24 8.66
CA GLY A 126 -7.36 6.16 7.34
C GLY A 126 -8.81 5.70 7.42
N THR A 127 -9.40 5.39 6.27
CA THR A 127 -10.70 4.70 6.20
C THR A 127 -10.67 3.44 7.08
N HIS A 128 -9.60 2.67 6.94
CA HIS A 128 -9.24 1.54 7.78
C HIS A 128 -7.88 1.81 8.42
N SER A 129 -7.87 2.26 9.66
CA SER A 129 -6.63 2.57 10.39
C SER A 129 -5.87 1.31 10.75
N LYS A 130 -4.55 1.31 10.55
CA LYS A 130 -3.66 0.19 10.89
C LYS A 130 -2.84 0.52 12.13
N TRP A 131 -2.80 -0.41 13.06
CA TRP A 131 -1.90 -0.38 14.21
C TRP A 131 -0.92 -1.54 14.06
N ALA A 132 0.35 -1.22 13.83
CA ALA A 132 1.36 -2.21 13.48
C ALA A 132 2.53 -2.20 14.47
N HIS A 133 2.96 -3.39 14.86
CA HIS A 133 4.14 -3.61 15.68
C HIS A 133 5.33 -3.99 14.81
N VAL A 134 6.47 -3.34 15.06
CA VAL A 134 7.74 -3.63 14.39
C VAL A 134 8.78 -4.01 15.43
N ILE A 135 9.40 -5.16 15.21
CA ILE A 135 10.51 -5.68 16.00
C ILE A 135 11.62 -6.11 15.03
N ASP A 136 12.85 -5.67 15.29
CA ASP A 136 14.04 -5.97 14.46
C ASP A 136 13.82 -5.67 12.96
N GLY A 137 13.14 -4.55 12.67
CA GLY A 137 12.86 -4.12 11.28
C GLY A 137 11.81 -4.96 10.54
N LYS A 138 11.13 -5.89 11.23
CA LYS A 138 10.03 -6.69 10.69
C LYS A 138 8.70 -6.26 11.28
N ILE A 139 7.68 -6.17 10.44
CA ILE A 139 6.29 -6.03 10.91
C ILE A 139 5.88 -7.41 11.45
N THR A 140 5.70 -7.50 12.76
CA THR A 140 5.42 -8.77 13.44
C THR A 140 3.94 -9.05 13.55
N ALA A 141 3.13 -8.02 13.72
CA ALA A 141 1.68 -8.10 13.79
C ALA A 141 1.06 -6.73 13.49
N PHE A 142 -0.19 -6.71 13.12
CA PHE A 142 -0.97 -5.48 13.01
C PHE A 142 -2.46 -5.76 13.26
N LYS A 143 -3.21 -4.69 13.54
CA LYS A 143 -4.66 -4.74 13.72
C LYS A 143 -5.31 -3.59 12.97
N THR A 144 -6.41 -3.92 12.27
CA THR A 144 -7.21 -2.94 11.51
C THR A 144 -8.41 -2.49 12.31
N PHE A 145 -8.67 -1.19 12.28
CA PHE A 145 -9.87 -0.56 12.83
C PHE A 145 -10.55 0.26 11.74
N MET A 146 -11.83 0.07 11.53
CA MET A 146 -12.63 0.77 10.51
C MET A 146 -12.95 2.22 10.91
N THR A 147 -11.95 2.97 11.37
CA THR A 147 -12.13 4.26 12.04
C THR A 147 -12.79 5.30 11.15
N GLY A 148 -12.21 5.57 9.97
CA GLY A 148 -12.74 6.58 9.06
C GLY A 148 -14.05 6.16 8.41
N GLU A 149 -14.22 4.87 8.11
CA GLU A 149 -15.47 4.34 7.55
C GLU A 149 -16.62 4.46 8.55
N PHE A 150 -16.42 4.00 9.80
CA PHE A 150 -17.44 4.18 10.85
C PHE A 150 -17.75 5.64 11.10
N TYR A 151 -16.75 6.50 11.15
CA TYR A 151 -16.99 7.95 11.29
C TYR A 151 -17.88 8.48 10.17
N ALA A 152 -17.58 8.15 8.91
CA ALA A 152 -18.37 8.59 7.76
C ALA A 152 -19.81 8.05 7.82
N LEU A 153 -19.99 6.77 8.10
CA LEU A 153 -21.29 6.15 8.22
C LEU A 153 -22.12 6.76 9.35
N LEU A 154 -21.53 6.91 10.53
CA LEU A 154 -22.23 7.44 11.69
C LEU A 154 -22.56 8.93 11.54
N SER A 155 -21.63 9.74 11.04
CA SER A 155 -21.83 11.18 10.87
C SER A 155 -22.74 11.57 9.71
N GLN A 156 -22.89 10.69 8.68
CA GLN A 156 -23.64 11.03 7.47
C GLN A 156 -24.90 10.19 7.25
N GLN A 157 -24.94 8.95 7.72
CA GLN A 157 -25.99 7.98 7.38
C GLN A 157 -26.73 7.39 8.60
N SER A 158 -26.34 7.76 9.82
CA SER A 158 -27.00 7.27 11.03
C SER A 158 -27.95 8.32 11.62
N ILE A 159 -28.69 7.92 12.66
CA ILE A 159 -29.52 8.85 13.44
C ILE A 159 -28.66 9.97 14.08
N LEU A 160 -27.38 9.69 14.36
CA LEU A 160 -26.44 10.67 14.93
C LEU A 160 -26.12 11.79 13.95
N ALA A 161 -26.23 11.56 12.63
CA ALA A 161 -26.02 12.58 11.60
C ALA A 161 -26.88 13.84 11.84
N LYS A 162 -28.05 13.69 12.44
CA LYS A 162 -28.95 14.81 12.76
C LYS A 162 -28.46 15.68 13.92
N THR A 163 -27.53 15.20 14.72
CA THR A 163 -26.97 15.88 15.89
C THR A 163 -25.53 16.32 15.70
N CYS A 164 -24.88 15.90 14.61
CA CYS A 164 -23.56 16.39 14.25
C CYS A 164 -23.68 17.85 13.78
N LEU A 165 -22.95 18.73 14.43
CA LEU A 165 -22.78 20.10 13.95
C LEU A 165 -21.80 20.10 12.77
N PRO A 166 -21.98 20.97 11.78
CA PRO A 166 -21.08 21.10 10.64
C PRO A 166 -19.68 21.56 11.05
#